data_774ef62cad6ea4caef76b18f01c12b97
#
_entry.id   774ef62cad6ea4caef76b18f01c12b97
#
_cell.length_a   1.000
_cell.length_b   1.000
_cell.length_c   1.000
_cell.angle_alpha   90.00
_cell.angle_beta   90.00
_cell.angle_gamma   90.00
#
_symmetry.space_group_name_H-M   'P 1'
#
loop_
_entity.id
_entity.type
_entity.pdbx_description
1 polymer ?
#
loop_
_entity_poly.entity_id
_entity_poly.type
_entity_poly.pdbx_seq_one_letter_code
_entity_poly.pdbx_strand_id
1 'polypeptide(L)'
;MDQTLIQEILEIVEQAAIASASLSGKGLKDEADALAVDAMRKRMNQIQMQGRIVIGEGERDEAPMLYIGEEVGTGTGPGVDFAVDPCEGTNLCAFNQRGSMAVLAASDRGGLFNAPDFYMKKLAAPPAAKGKVDIRKSATENIKILSECLGLAPDELNIVVMDRARHKDLIAEIRATGARIQPISDGDVQAAIACGFAGTGTHCLMGIGAAPEGVISAAAMRALGGHFQGQLVYDPAIAQTSEWADMTKEGNLARLAEMGITDPDKVYEAEELACGEH
;
A
#
# COMPACT_ATOMS: atom_id res chain seq x y z
N MET A 1 -13.95 16.39 -3.49
CA MET A 1 -12.88 17.44 -3.48
C MET A 1 -12.99 18.29 -4.75
N ASP A 2 -12.73 19.59 -4.67
CA ASP A 2 -12.68 20.43 -5.87
C ASP A 2 -11.33 20.27 -6.62
N GLN A 3 -11.29 20.75 -7.88
CA GLN A 3 -10.12 20.53 -8.73
C GLN A 3 -8.87 21.28 -8.27
N THR A 4 -9.04 22.41 -7.57
CA THR A 4 -7.93 23.19 -7.01
C THR A 4 -7.26 22.42 -5.89
N LEU A 5 -8.05 21.87 -4.96
CA LEU A 5 -7.53 21.07 -3.85
C LEU A 5 -6.83 19.80 -4.35
N ILE A 6 -7.35 19.16 -5.41
CA ILE A 6 -6.70 17.99 -6.03
C ILE A 6 -5.30 18.36 -6.54
N GLN A 7 -5.14 19.51 -7.20
CA GLN A 7 -3.83 19.98 -7.67
C GLN A 7 -2.88 20.31 -6.53
N GLU A 8 -3.37 20.95 -5.46
CA GLU A 8 -2.58 21.23 -4.28
C GLU A 8 -2.14 19.96 -3.55
N ILE A 9 -3.00 18.93 -3.52
CA ILE A 9 -2.68 17.61 -2.97
C ILE A 9 -1.61 16.90 -3.83
N LEU A 10 -1.67 17.00 -5.16
CA LEU A 10 -0.64 16.45 -6.03
C LEU A 10 0.74 17.07 -5.75
N GLU A 11 0.80 18.38 -5.52
CA GLU A 11 2.06 19.05 -5.17
C GLU A 11 2.69 18.52 -3.89
N ILE A 12 1.92 17.94 -2.97
CA ILE A 12 2.45 17.33 -1.73
C ILE A 12 3.41 16.18 -2.07
N VAL A 13 2.96 15.25 -2.92
CA VAL A 13 3.79 14.10 -3.31
C VAL A 13 4.94 14.50 -4.23
N GLU A 14 4.74 15.51 -5.07
CA GLU A 14 5.81 16.06 -5.92
C GLU A 14 6.95 16.64 -5.06
N GLN A 15 6.64 17.40 -4.02
CA GLN A 15 7.66 17.96 -3.12
C GLN A 15 8.40 16.87 -2.34
N ALA A 16 7.68 15.85 -1.84
CA ALA A 16 8.30 14.71 -1.17
C ALA A 16 9.24 13.93 -2.11
N ALA A 17 8.79 13.64 -3.33
CA ALA A 17 9.60 12.96 -4.34
C ALA A 17 10.84 13.74 -4.73
N ILE A 18 10.74 15.06 -4.92
CA ILE A 18 11.90 15.93 -5.22
C ILE A 18 12.90 15.92 -4.06
N ALA A 19 12.41 15.98 -2.82
CA ALA A 19 13.26 15.98 -1.64
C ALA A 19 14.04 14.68 -1.50
N SER A 20 13.37 13.53 -1.51
CA SER A 20 14.00 12.20 -1.40
C SER A 20 14.92 11.89 -2.57
N ALA A 21 14.57 12.29 -3.80
CA ALA A 21 15.39 12.08 -5.00
C ALA A 21 16.78 12.73 -4.90
N SER A 22 16.93 13.79 -4.11
CA SER A 22 18.22 14.44 -3.86
C SER A 22 19.26 13.52 -3.21
N LEU A 23 18.79 12.47 -2.52
CA LEU A 23 19.60 11.46 -1.83
C LEU A 23 19.60 10.10 -2.56
N SER A 24 18.97 9.99 -3.73
CA SER A 24 18.94 8.75 -4.50
C SER A 24 20.34 8.21 -4.78
N GLY A 25 20.57 6.94 -4.46
CA GLY A 25 21.84 6.25 -4.68
C GLY A 25 22.95 6.60 -3.69
N LYS A 26 22.67 7.35 -2.64
CA LYS A 26 23.67 7.72 -1.62
C LYS A 26 23.76 6.75 -0.45
N GLY A 27 22.88 5.74 -0.38
CA GLY A 27 22.82 4.79 0.73
C GLY A 27 22.28 5.38 2.03
N LEU A 28 21.72 6.59 1.99
CA LEU A 28 21.22 7.36 3.13
C LEU A 28 19.70 7.17 3.24
N LYS A 29 19.28 6.00 3.70
CA LYS A 29 17.89 5.59 3.74
C LYS A 29 17.06 6.52 4.66
N ASP A 30 17.48 6.63 5.92
CA ASP A 30 16.71 7.34 6.94
C ASP A 30 16.67 8.85 6.66
N GLU A 31 17.73 9.40 6.08
CA GLU A 31 17.79 10.82 5.69
C GLU A 31 16.90 11.09 4.46
N ALA A 32 16.81 10.15 3.50
CA ALA A 32 15.95 10.31 2.33
C ALA A 32 14.47 10.30 2.75
N ASP A 33 14.12 9.42 3.67
CA ASP A 33 12.80 9.33 4.27
C ASP A 33 12.46 10.61 5.04
N ALA A 34 13.32 11.03 5.96
CA ALA A 34 13.12 12.24 6.75
C ALA A 34 12.95 13.50 5.89
N LEU A 35 13.69 13.62 4.78
CA LEU A 35 13.51 14.74 3.84
C LEU A 35 12.15 14.70 3.13
N ALA A 36 11.68 13.51 2.75
CA ALA A 36 10.37 13.34 2.13
C ALA A 36 9.25 13.69 3.11
N VAL A 37 9.33 13.20 4.35
CA VAL A 37 8.39 13.50 5.46
C VAL A 37 8.31 15.00 5.70
N ASP A 38 9.45 15.70 5.88
CA ASP A 38 9.49 17.15 6.12
C ASP A 38 8.86 17.94 4.95
N ALA A 39 9.22 17.59 3.71
CA ALA A 39 8.71 18.25 2.51
C ALA A 39 7.20 18.06 2.36
N MET A 40 6.70 16.82 2.56
CA MET A 40 5.29 16.48 2.51
C MET A 40 4.50 17.28 3.55
N ARG A 41 4.89 17.21 4.81
CA ARG A 41 4.24 17.90 5.92
C ARG A 41 4.24 19.42 5.71
N LYS A 42 5.37 19.98 5.29
CA LYS A 42 5.51 21.42 5.04
C LYS A 42 4.56 21.90 3.95
N ARG A 43 4.40 21.12 2.85
CA ARG A 43 3.45 21.49 1.80
C ARG A 43 2.02 21.33 2.26
N MET A 44 1.67 20.26 2.98
CA MET A 44 0.33 20.06 3.56
C MET A 44 -0.10 21.27 4.40
N ASN A 45 0.77 21.81 5.26
CA ASN A 45 0.46 22.91 6.17
C ASN A 45 0.25 24.28 5.47
N GLN A 46 0.46 24.36 4.16
CA GLN A 46 0.17 25.54 3.36
C GLN A 46 -1.21 25.52 2.70
N ILE A 47 -1.88 24.36 2.72
CA ILE A 47 -3.16 24.15 2.00
C ILE A 47 -4.33 24.52 2.91
N GLN A 48 -5.34 25.19 2.35
CA GLN A 48 -6.60 25.48 3.03
C GLN A 48 -7.45 24.22 3.19
N MET A 49 -7.14 23.43 4.19
CA MET A 49 -7.87 22.22 4.57
C MET A 49 -7.77 21.97 6.07
N GLN A 50 -8.65 21.11 6.56
CA GLN A 50 -8.58 20.50 7.89
C GLN A 50 -8.14 19.03 7.65
N GLY A 51 -6.87 18.83 7.37
CA GLY A 51 -6.29 17.53 7.10
C GLY A 51 -6.06 16.74 8.38
N ARG A 52 -6.14 15.41 8.28
CA ARG A 52 -5.76 14.49 9.35
C ARG A 52 -5.03 13.28 8.77
N ILE A 53 -3.92 12.92 9.35
CA ILE A 53 -3.19 11.71 9.01
C ILE A 53 -3.89 10.52 9.68
N VAL A 54 -4.36 9.55 8.91
CA VAL A 54 -4.97 8.31 9.40
C VAL A 54 -4.05 7.10 9.21
N ILE A 55 -3.12 7.20 8.29
CA ILE A 55 -1.98 6.30 8.07
C ILE A 55 -0.78 7.19 7.77
N GLY A 56 0.34 6.98 8.46
CA GLY A 56 1.55 7.79 8.35
C GLY A 56 2.78 7.07 8.87
N GLU A 57 3.77 7.81 9.34
CA GLU A 57 5.11 7.34 9.73
C GLU A 57 5.17 6.59 11.07
N GLY A 58 4.06 6.30 11.68
CA GLY A 58 3.96 5.63 12.97
C GLY A 58 3.06 6.35 13.97
N GLU A 59 3.12 5.92 15.23
CA GLU A 59 2.38 6.55 16.31
C GLU A 59 3.11 7.83 16.79
N ARG A 60 2.39 8.69 17.53
CA ARG A 60 2.88 9.99 17.97
C ARG A 60 4.19 9.94 18.77
N ASP A 61 4.39 8.87 19.51
CA ASP A 61 5.59 8.70 20.35
C ASP A 61 6.80 8.14 19.55
N GLU A 62 6.58 7.65 18.33
CA GLU A 62 7.59 7.03 17.47
C GLU A 62 7.97 7.95 16.29
N ALA A 63 7.01 8.71 15.75
CA ALA A 63 7.21 9.58 14.61
C ALA A 63 7.06 11.06 15.02
N PRO A 64 8.08 11.90 14.79
CA PRO A 64 8.00 13.34 15.13
C PRO A 64 7.06 14.11 14.19
N MET A 65 6.78 13.59 13.00
CA MET A 65 5.96 14.22 11.96
C MET A 65 5.16 13.17 11.19
N LEU A 66 4.00 13.59 10.66
CA LEU A 66 3.06 12.74 9.90
C LEU A 66 2.63 11.49 10.68
N TYR A 67 2.57 11.59 12.01
CA TYR A 67 2.10 10.50 12.85
C TYR A 67 0.57 10.33 12.75
N ILE A 68 0.08 9.15 13.07
CA ILE A 68 -1.34 8.84 13.09
C ILE A 68 -2.09 9.78 14.05
N GLY A 69 -3.08 10.51 13.52
CA GLY A 69 -3.85 11.52 14.25
C GLY A 69 -3.29 12.93 14.14
N GLU A 70 -2.14 13.17 13.51
CA GLU A 70 -1.63 14.52 13.28
C GLU A 70 -2.62 15.31 12.42
N GLU A 71 -2.90 16.55 12.87
CA GLU A 71 -3.66 17.52 12.09
C GLU A 71 -2.71 18.33 11.21
N VAL A 72 -3.06 18.45 9.93
CA VAL A 72 -2.29 19.15 8.91
C VAL A 72 -3.19 20.12 8.14
N GLY A 73 -2.59 21.06 7.43
CA GLY A 73 -3.31 22.13 6.73
C GLY A 73 -3.41 23.40 7.57
N THR A 74 -4.11 24.41 7.04
CA THR A 74 -4.29 25.69 7.75
C THR A 74 -5.34 25.65 8.84
N GLY A 75 -6.03 24.52 9.02
CA GLY A 75 -7.14 24.36 9.96
C GLY A 75 -8.46 24.97 9.49
N THR A 76 -8.51 25.44 8.23
CA THR A 76 -9.72 25.99 7.59
C THR A 76 -9.95 25.32 6.24
N GLY A 77 -11.22 25.21 5.82
CA GLY A 77 -11.55 24.54 4.55
C GLY A 77 -12.14 23.13 4.76
N PRO A 78 -12.15 22.29 3.72
CA PRO A 78 -12.72 20.96 3.80
C PRO A 78 -11.93 20.03 4.73
N GLY A 79 -12.65 19.10 5.38
CA GLY A 79 -12.05 18.02 6.16
C GLY A 79 -11.54 16.91 5.24
N VAL A 80 -10.27 16.53 5.37
CA VAL A 80 -9.62 15.50 4.54
C VAL A 80 -8.85 14.53 5.42
N ASP A 81 -9.06 13.24 5.22
CA ASP A 81 -8.21 12.20 5.79
C ASP A 81 -7.13 11.77 4.79
N PHE A 82 -5.93 11.56 5.28
CA PHE A 82 -4.77 11.16 4.49
C PHE A 82 -4.18 9.85 4.97
N ALA A 83 -3.90 8.96 4.05
CA ALA A 83 -2.97 7.86 4.21
C ALA A 83 -1.72 8.19 3.40
N VAL A 84 -0.56 8.25 4.03
CA VAL A 84 0.69 8.72 3.41
C VAL A 84 1.80 7.70 3.54
N ASP A 85 2.62 7.64 2.51
CA ASP A 85 3.98 7.10 2.54
C ASP A 85 4.87 8.06 1.73
N PRO A 86 5.65 8.91 2.41
CA PRO A 86 6.47 9.93 1.77
C PRO A 86 7.58 9.37 0.89
N CYS A 87 8.07 8.15 1.19
CA CYS A 87 9.15 7.50 0.45
C CYS A 87 8.93 5.97 0.37
N GLU A 88 7.81 5.55 -0.21
CA GLU A 88 7.51 4.13 -0.46
C GLU A 88 8.67 3.47 -1.20
N GLY A 89 9.14 2.36 -0.64
CA GLY A 89 10.34 1.71 -1.13
C GLY A 89 11.62 2.51 -0.83
N THR A 90 11.83 2.92 0.41
CA THR A 90 12.97 3.73 0.86
C THR A 90 14.32 3.11 0.48
N ASN A 91 14.45 1.78 0.54
CA ASN A 91 15.67 1.10 0.07
C ASN A 91 15.89 1.30 -1.44
N LEU A 92 14.83 1.31 -2.24
CA LEU A 92 14.94 1.52 -3.68
C LEU A 92 15.50 2.91 -3.99
N CYS A 93 15.02 3.94 -3.27
CA CYS A 93 15.56 5.29 -3.34
C CYS A 93 17.04 5.32 -2.92
N ALA A 94 17.36 4.82 -1.73
CA ALA A 94 18.71 4.87 -1.16
C ALA A 94 19.75 4.19 -2.06
N PHE A 95 19.39 3.12 -2.77
CA PHE A 95 20.29 2.36 -3.63
C PHE A 95 20.10 2.63 -5.13
N ASN A 96 19.40 3.71 -5.51
CA ASN A 96 19.14 4.11 -6.90
C ASN A 96 18.50 2.99 -7.74
N GLN A 97 17.57 2.28 -7.15
CA GLN A 97 16.78 1.26 -7.82
C GLN A 97 15.46 1.87 -8.30
N ARG A 98 14.83 1.23 -9.28
CA ARG A 98 13.53 1.68 -9.81
C ARG A 98 12.38 1.22 -8.90
N GLY A 99 11.35 2.05 -8.78
CA GLY A 99 10.11 1.69 -8.12
C GLY A 99 9.81 2.45 -6.83
N SER A 100 10.77 3.21 -6.27
CA SER A 100 10.47 4.14 -5.17
C SER A 100 9.54 5.25 -5.64
N MET A 101 8.61 5.66 -4.78
CA MET A 101 7.65 6.72 -5.07
C MET A 101 7.23 7.45 -3.79
N ALA A 102 6.87 8.72 -3.89
CA ALA A 102 6.08 9.38 -2.86
C ALA A 102 4.60 9.13 -3.18
N VAL A 103 3.82 8.71 -2.21
CA VAL A 103 2.42 8.37 -2.43
C VAL A 103 1.54 8.83 -1.27
N LEU A 104 0.32 9.20 -1.59
CA LEU A 104 -0.74 9.41 -0.61
C LEU A 104 -2.10 9.03 -1.19
N ALA A 105 -3.01 8.65 -0.31
CA ALA A 105 -4.43 8.61 -0.59
C ALA A 105 -5.13 9.69 0.25
N ALA A 106 -6.06 10.41 -0.38
CA ALA A 106 -6.84 11.46 0.24
C ALA A 106 -8.33 11.15 0.10
N SER A 107 -9.10 11.36 1.16
CA SER A 107 -10.54 11.10 1.17
C SER A 107 -11.26 12.06 2.12
N ASP A 108 -12.58 12.12 2.00
CA ASP A 108 -13.41 12.74 3.03
C ASP A 108 -13.19 12.08 4.39
N ARG A 109 -13.51 12.78 5.46
CA ARG A 109 -13.39 12.26 6.83
C ARG A 109 -14.05 10.89 7.00
N GLY A 110 -13.27 9.92 7.49
CA GLY A 110 -13.71 8.53 7.69
C GLY A 110 -13.73 7.69 6.42
N GLY A 111 -13.23 8.20 5.30
CA GLY A 111 -13.23 7.49 4.03
C GLY A 111 -12.05 6.53 3.81
N LEU A 112 -11.09 6.47 4.73
CA LEU A 112 -9.96 5.53 4.70
C LEU A 112 -9.97 4.64 5.94
N PHE A 113 -9.73 3.36 5.75
CA PHE A 113 -9.60 2.42 6.83
C PHE A 113 -8.35 2.74 7.67
N ASN A 114 -8.52 2.89 8.96
CA ASN A 114 -7.41 3.08 9.89
C ASN A 114 -6.72 1.72 10.12
N ALA A 115 -5.86 1.34 9.21
CA ALA A 115 -5.15 0.08 9.32
C ALA A 115 -4.17 0.12 10.50
N PRO A 116 -4.13 -0.94 11.31
CA PRO A 116 -3.07 -1.11 12.29
C PRO A 116 -1.72 -1.27 11.60
N ASP A 117 -0.64 -0.99 12.30
CA ASP A 117 0.70 -1.37 11.88
C ASP A 117 0.88 -2.90 12.00
N PHE A 118 0.30 -3.57 11.04
CA PHE A 118 0.27 -5.03 10.88
C PHE A 118 0.66 -5.38 9.46
N TYR A 119 0.82 -6.68 9.21
CA TYR A 119 0.93 -7.20 7.86
C TYR A 119 -0.47 -7.47 7.25
N MET A 120 -0.52 -7.47 5.93
CA MET A 120 -1.72 -7.74 5.15
C MET A 120 -1.36 -8.65 3.97
N LYS A 121 -2.09 -9.75 3.82
CA LYS A 121 -2.13 -10.50 2.57
C LYS A 121 -2.89 -9.65 1.56
N LYS A 122 -2.32 -9.48 0.37
CA LYS A 122 -2.81 -8.56 -0.68
C LYS A 122 -2.97 -9.31 -2.00
N LEU A 123 -4.04 -8.97 -2.72
CA LEU A 123 -4.28 -9.39 -4.09
C LEU A 123 -4.73 -8.17 -4.89
N ALA A 124 -3.91 -7.71 -5.84
CA ALA A 124 -4.29 -6.66 -6.77
C ALA A 124 -4.30 -7.21 -8.21
N ALA A 125 -5.34 -6.83 -8.99
CA ALA A 125 -5.52 -7.31 -10.35
C ALA A 125 -6.20 -6.25 -11.23
N PRO A 126 -6.06 -6.32 -12.57
CA PRO A 126 -6.61 -5.33 -13.48
C PRO A 126 -8.15 -5.31 -13.48
N PRO A 127 -8.77 -4.22 -14.00
CA PRO A 127 -10.24 -4.07 -14.08
C PRO A 127 -10.95 -5.27 -14.73
N ALA A 128 -10.36 -5.90 -15.72
CA ALA A 128 -10.94 -7.07 -16.39
C ALA A 128 -11.14 -8.29 -15.46
N ALA A 129 -10.37 -8.36 -14.38
CA ALA A 129 -10.42 -9.44 -13.39
C ALA A 129 -11.21 -9.06 -12.12
N LYS A 130 -11.75 -7.82 -12.05
CA LYS A 130 -12.49 -7.33 -10.87
C LYS A 130 -13.66 -8.24 -10.53
N GLY A 131 -13.72 -8.68 -9.26
CA GLY A 131 -14.76 -9.56 -8.73
C GLY A 131 -14.68 -11.02 -9.20
N LYS A 132 -13.63 -11.40 -9.97
CA LYS A 132 -13.45 -12.78 -10.46
C LYS A 132 -12.31 -13.50 -9.72
N VAL A 133 -11.19 -12.81 -9.50
CA VAL A 133 -10.10 -13.31 -8.64
C VAL A 133 -10.51 -13.18 -7.17
N ASP A 134 -9.93 -14.00 -6.30
CA ASP A 134 -10.25 -14.00 -4.87
C ASP A 134 -9.01 -14.39 -4.07
N ILE A 135 -8.68 -13.60 -3.06
CA ILE A 135 -7.52 -13.80 -2.18
C ILE A 135 -7.57 -15.12 -1.40
N ARG A 136 -8.77 -15.71 -1.24
CA ARG A 136 -8.98 -17.02 -0.59
C ARG A 136 -8.64 -18.21 -1.47
N LYS A 137 -8.59 -18.01 -2.79
CA LYS A 137 -8.20 -19.04 -3.75
C LYS A 137 -6.69 -19.21 -3.78
N SER A 138 -6.24 -20.35 -4.28
CA SER A 138 -4.82 -20.59 -4.56
C SER A 138 -4.28 -19.66 -5.65
N ALA A 139 -2.97 -19.50 -5.71
CA ALA A 139 -2.34 -18.73 -6.78
C ALA A 139 -2.63 -19.37 -8.16
N THR A 140 -2.62 -20.69 -8.23
CA THR A 140 -2.95 -21.46 -9.44
C THR A 140 -4.35 -21.12 -9.97
N GLU A 141 -5.36 -21.11 -9.08
CA GLU A 141 -6.74 -20.79 -9.48
C GLU A 141 -6.86 -19.33 -9.94
N ASN A 142 -6.25 -18.38 -9.22
CA ASN A 142 -6.25 -16.98 -9.60
C ASN A 142 -5.54 -16.72 -10.93
N ILE A 143 -4.40 -17.38 -11.19
CA ILE A 143 -3.68 -17.28 -12.47
C ILE A 143 -4.52 -17.81 -13.62
N LYS A 144 -5.25 -18.91 -13.43
CA LYS A 144 -6.19 -19.42 -14.43
C LYS A 144 -7.28 -18.40 -14.75
N ILE A 145 -7.88 -17.80 -13.73
CA ILE A 145 -8.91 -16.77 -13.89
C ILE A 145 -8.32 -15.54 -14.61
N LEU A 146 -7.13 -15.08 -14.23
CA LEU A 146 -6.44 -13.97 -14.91
C LEU A 146 -6.19 -14.26 -16.38
N SER A 147 -5.70 -15.47 -16.68
CA SER A 147 -5.49 -15.94 -18.06
C SER A 147 -6.77 -15.83 -18.90
N GLU A 148 -7.88 -16.33 -18.37
CA GLU A 148 -9.20 -16.25 -19.01
C GLU A 148 -9.69 -14.80 -19.17
N CYS A 149 -9.51 -13.95 -18.15
CA CYS A 149 -9.97 -12.56 -18.17
C CYS A 149 -9.19 -11.68 -19.14
N LEU A 150 -7.90 -11.95 -19.30
CA LEU A 150 -7.00 -11.15 -20.13
C LEU A 150 -6.79 -11.72 -21.53
N GLY A 151 -7.21 -12.97 -21.76
CA GLY A 151 -6.95 -13.67 -23.04
C GLY A 151 -5.47 -13.96 -23.26
N LEU A 152 -4.70 -14.11 -22.17
CA LEU A 152 -3.26 -14.38 -22.18
C LEU A 152 -3.00 -15.82 -21.72
N ALA A 153 -2.00 -16.49 -22.30
CA ALA A 153 -1.54 -17.75 -21.75
C ALA A 153 -0.83 -17.55 -20.40
N PRO A 154 -0.80 -18.54 -19.50
CA PRO A 154 -0.16 -18.40 -18.20
C PRO A 154 1.29 -17.88 -18.27
N ASP A 155 2.07 -18.31 -19.25
CA ASP A 155 3.47 -17.90 -19.47
C ASP A 155 3.62 -16.47 -20.02
N GLU A 156 2.53 -15.83 -20.41
CA GLU A 156 2.48 -14.41 -20.76
C GLU A 156 2.14 -13.52 -19.56
N LEU A 157 1.59 -14.11 -18.48
CA LEU A 157 1.27 -13.38 -17.26
C LEU A 157 2.53 -13.07 -16.47
N ASN A 158 2.59 -11.84 -15.91
CA ASN A 158 3.65 -11.40 -15.02
C ASN A 158 3.05 -11.07 -13.65
N ILE A 159 3.44 -11.83 -12.63
CA ILE A 159 2.96 -11.73 -11.26
C ILE A 159 4.05 -11.10 -10.40
N VAL A 160 3.74 -10.01 -9.74
CA VAL A 160 4.66 -9.35 -8.79
C VAL A 160 4.48 -9.97 -7.41
N VAL A 161 5.60 -10.30 -6.78
CA VAL A 161 5.65 -10.86 -5.42
C VAL A 161 6.84 -10.27 -4.70
N MET A 162 6.70 -9.86 -3.45
CA MET A 162 7.84 -9.42 -2.64
C MET A 162 8.80 -10.60 -2.40
N ASP A 163 10.10 -10.36 -2.60
CA ASP A 163 11.16 -11.35 -2.33
C ASP A 163 11.41 -11.45 -0.82
N ARG A 164 10.62 -12.29 -0.17
CA ARG A 164 10.67 -12.56 1.27
C ARG A 164 10.54 -14.07 1.51
N ALA A 165 11.17 -14.56 2.57
CA ALA A 165 11.15 -15.98 2.95
C ALA A 165 9.72 -16.53 3.06
N ARG A 166 8.79 -15.75 3.59
CA ARG A 166 7.36 -16.09 3.73
C ARG A 166 6.64 -16.36 2.41
N HIS A 167 7.18 -15.92 1.28
CA HIS A 167 6.59 -16.13 -0.05
C HIS A 167 7.18 -17.31 -0.82
N LYS A 168 8.08 -18.09 -0.23
CA LYS A 168 8.75 -19.20 -0.91
C LYS A 168 7.75 -20.17 -1.56
N ASP A 169 6.72 -20.58 -0.83
CA ASP A 169 5.73 -21.53 -1.31
C ASP A 169 4.80 -20.90 -2.35
N LEU A 170 4.38 -19.65 -2.16
CA LEU A 170 3.63 -18.86 -3.13
C LEU A 170 4.39 -18.74 -4.46
N ILE A 171 5.68 -18.40 -4.39
CA ILE A 171 6.55 -18.29 -5.57
C ILE A 171 6.67 -19.64 -6.30
N ALA A 172 6.82 -20.73 -5.55
CA ALA A 172 6.89 -22.07 -6.13
C ALA A 172 5.58 -22.45 -6.83
N GLU A 173 4.43 -22.15 -6.21
CA GLU A 173 3.11 -22.40 -6.78
C GLU A 173 2.89 -21.61 -8.09
N ILE A 174 3.21 -20.30 -8.07
CA ILE A 174 3.07 -19.45 -9.27
C ILE A 174 3.94 -20.00 -10.41
N ARG A 175 5.20 -20.34 -10.14
CA ARG A 175 6.12 -20.92 -11.15
C ARG A 175 5.61 -22.22 -11.74
N ALA A 176 4.94 -23.04 -10.95
CA ALA A 176 4.38 -24.32 -11.42
C ALA A 176 3.26 -24.13 -12.47
N THR A 177 2.61 -22.95 -12.51
CA THR A 177 1.62 -22.60 -13.55
C THR A 177 2.24 -22.20 -14.88
N GLY A 178 3.54 -21.92 -14.93
CA GLY A 178 4.25 -21.34 -16.06
C GLY A 178 4.28 -19.81 -16.09
N ALA A 179 3.56 -19.14 -15.18
CA ALA A 179 3.53 -17.68 -15.11
C ALA A 179 4.90 -17.09 -14.73
N ARG A 180 5.19 -15.91 -15.27
CA ARG A 180 6.39 -15.15 -14.94
C ARG A 180 6.23 -14.49 -13.57
N ILE A 181 7.32 -14.43 -12.82
CA ILE A 181 7.39 -13.72 -11.53
C ILE A 181 8.36 -12.56 -11.67
N GLN A 182 7.91 -11.41 -11.23
CA GLN A 182 8.77 -10.26 -10.96
C GLN A 182 8.94 -10.13 -9.45
N PRO A 183 10.06 -10.62 -8.90
CA PRO A 183 10.35 -10.41 -7.48
C PRO A 183 10.72 -8.95 -7.24
N ILE A 184 10.17 -8.35 -6.19
CA ILE A 184 10.50 -7.01 -5.74
C ILE A 184 11.08 -7.06 -4.33
N SER A 185 12.11 -6.26 -4.09
CA SER A 185 12.73 -6.19 -2.76
C SER A 185 11.99 -5.24 -1.82
N ASP A 186 11.26 -4.28 -2.37
CA ASP A 186 10.55 -3.24 -1.64
C ASP A 186 9.47 -2.61 -2.54
N GLY A 187 8.51 -1.85 -1.97
CA GLY A 187 7.59 -1.02 -2.74
C GLY A 187 6.43 -1.79 -3.40
N ASP A 188 5.51 -2.37 -2.62
CA ASP A 188 4.39 -3.13 -3.18
C ASP A 188 3.22 -2.25 -3.67
N VAL A 189 3.14 -0.97 -3.25
CA VAL A 189 2.12 -0.02 -3.70
C VAL A 189 2.25 0.26 -5.19
N GLN A 190 3.48 0.51 -5.66
CA GLN A 190 3.75 0.73 -7.09
C GLN A 190 3.30 -0.46 -7.94
N ALA A 191 3.57 -1.67 -7.47
CA ALA A 191 3.17 -2.89 -8.16
C ALA A 191 1.64 -3.06 -8.20
N ALA A 192 0.93 -2.74 -7.11
CA ALA A 192 -0.53 -2.75 -7.08
C ALA A 192 -1.11 -1.74 -8.09
N ILE A 193 -0.62 -0.50 -8.09
CA ILE A 193 -1.05 0.55 -9.02
C ILE A 193 -0.81 0.13 -10.47
N ALA A 194 0.36 -0.47 -10.76
CA ALA A 194 0.69 -0.95 -12.10
C ALA A 194 -0.30 -1.99 -12.64
N CYS A 195 -0.91 -2.81 -11.76
CA CYS A 195 -1.97 -3.74 -12.16
C CYS A 195 -3.23 -3.04 -12.71
N GLY A 196 -3.49 -1.80 -12.26
CA GLY A 196 -4.65 -1.02 -12.68
C GLY A 196 -4.53 -0.41 -14.08
N PHE A 197 -3.31 -0.33 -14.63
CA PHE A 197 -3.04 0.27 -15.94
C PHE A 197 -2.71 -0.78 -16.99
N ALA A 198 -3.35 -0.65 -18.17
CA ALA A 198 -3.00 -1.45 -19.32
C ALA A 198 -1.60 -1.09 -19.85
N GLY A 199 -0.86 -2.08 -20.32
CA GLY A 199 0.44 -1.87 -20.97
C GLY A 199 1.65 -1.76 -20.03
N THR A 200 1.47 -1.85 -18.72
CA THR A 200 2.58 -1.86 -17.75
C THR A 200 3.36 -3.17 -17.76
N GLY A 201 2.75 -4.24 -18.27
CA GLY A 201 3.30 -5.58 -18.17
C GLY A 201 3.18 -6.21 -16.79
N THR A 202 2.46 -5.59 -15.85
CA THR A 202 2.14 -6.14 -14.52
C THR A 202 0.68 -6.61 -14.53
N HIS A 203 0.44 -7.89 -14.28
CA HIS A 203 -0.89 -8.47 -14.39
C HIS A 203 -1.51 -8.81 -13.04
N CYS A 204 -0.70 -8.98 -12.00
CA CYS A 204 -1.19 -9.19 -10.64
C CYS A 204 -0.09 -8.93 -9.62
N LEU A 205 -0.47 -8.43 -8.45
CA LEU A 205 0.33 -8.45 -7.22
C LEU A 205 -0.28 -9.50 -6.29
N MET A 206 0.54 -10.39 -5.77
CA MET A 206 0.15 -11.36 -4.74
C MET A 206 1.20 -11.41 -3.63
N GLY A 207 0.75 -11.49 -2.38
CA GLY A 207 1.68 -11.71 -1.26
C GLY A 207 1.28 -10.99 0.01
N ILE A 208 2.23 -10.86 0.92
CA ILE A 208 2.07 -10.23 2.23
C ILE A 208 3.04 -9.05 2.32
N GLY A 209 2.50 -7.86 2.52
CA GLY A 209 3.19 -6.61 2.80
C GLY A 209 2.58 -5.93 4.02
N ALA A 210 2.96 -4.69 4.32
CA ALA A 210 2.38 -3.95 5.43
C ALA A 210 0.93 -3.53 5.13
N ALA A 211 0.09 -3.45 6.16
CA ALA A 211 -1.34 -3.15 6.01
C ALA A 211 -1.60 -1.67 5.66
N PRO A 212 -0.86 -0.69 6.18
CA PRO A 212 -0.96 0.70 5.77
C PRO A 212 -0.89 0.90 4.26
N GLU A 213 0.12 0.34 3.61
CA GLU A 213 0.31 0.39 2.15
C GLU A 213 -0.82 -0.36 1.41
N GLY A 214 -1.44 -1.33 2.08
CA GLY A 214 -2.64 -2.01 1.56
C GLY A 214 -3.83 -1.06 1.40
N VAL A 215 -4.02 -0.12 2.31
CA VAL A 215 -5.08 0.90 2.22
C VAL A 215 -4.79 1.88 1.08
N ILE A 216 -3.55 2.35 0.95
CA ILE A 216 -3.12 3.23 -0.15
C ILE A 216 -3.33 2.52 -1.50
N SER A 217 -2.90 1.25 -1.59
CA SER A 217 -3.10 0.41 -2.78
C SER A 217 -4.59 0.23 -3.11
N ALA A 218 -5.44 0.00 -2.10
CA ALA A 218 -6.87 -0.15 -2.27
C ALA A 218 -7.52 1.13 -2.81
N ALA A 219 -7.14 2.30 -2.29
CA ALA A 219 -7.60 3.60 -2.76
C ALA A 219 -7.25 3.81 -4.25
N ALA A 220 -6.01 3.52 -4.63
CA ALA A 220 -5.55 3.61 -6.02
C ALA A 220 -6.31 2.64 -6.93
N MET A 221 -6.43 1.37 -6.54
CA MET A 221 -7.12 0.35 -7.34
C MET A 221 -8.61 0.64 -7.48
N ARG A 222 -9.26 1.18 -6.45
CA ARG A 222 -10.64 1.66 -6.53
C ARG A 222 -10.78 2.79 -7.56
N ALA A 223 -9.90 3.79 -7.51
CA ALA A 223 -9.91 4.91 -8.45
C ALA A 223 -9.70 4.46 -9.92
N LEU A 224 -8.87 3.42 -10.12
CA LEU A 224 -8.59 2.83 -11.44
C LEU A 224 -9.63 1.81 -11.89
N GLY A 225 -10.64 1.50 -11.06
CA GLY A 225 -11.63 0.45 -11.35
C GLY A 225 -11.07 -0.97 -11.31
N GLY A 226 -9.88 -1.15 -10.76
CA GLY A 226 -9.21 -2.43 -10.60
C GLY A 226 -9.80 -3.28 -9.47
N HIS A 227 -9.20 -4.43 -9.22
CA HIS A 227 -9.52 -5.31 -8.10
C HIS A 227 -8.45 -5.22 -7.03
N PHE A 228 -8.86 -5.07 -5.78
CA PHE A 228 -7.99 -5.20 -4.63
C PHE A 228 -8.73 -5.90 -3.50
N GLN A 229 -8.07 -6.88 -2.90
CA GLN A 229 -8.48 -7.49 -1.65
C GLN A 229 -7.32 -7.52 -0.67
N GLY A 230 -7.62 -7.25 0.60
CA GLY A 230 -6.69 -7.32 1.72
C GLY A 230 -7.23 -8.18 2.85
N GLN A 231 -6.36 -8.93 3.53
CA GLN A 231 -6.68 -9.67 4.72
C GLN A 231 -5.55 -9.48 5.74
N LEU A 232 -5.88 -9.05 6.95
CA LEU A 232 -4.88 -8.82 7.99
C LEU A 232 -4.15 -10.13 8.34
N VAL A 233 -2.85 -10.01 8.56
CA VAL A 233 -2.00 -11.10 9.03
C VAL A 233 -1.59 -10.77 10.45
N TYR A 234 -2.07 -11.53 11.41
CA TYR A 234 -1.83 -11.35 12.84
C TYR A 234 -1.00 -12.48 13.47
N ASP A 235 -0.73 -13.54 12.71
CA ASP A 235 0.09 -14.67 13.15
C ASP A 235 1.57 -14.43 12.79
N PRO A 236 2.48 -14.28 13.77
CA PRO A 236 3.90 -14.09 13.51
C PRO A 236 4.53 -15.22 12.69
N ALA A 237 4.00 -16.45 12.79
CA ALA A 237 4.47 -17.57 12.00
C ALA A 237 4.18 -17.42 10.50
N ILE A 238 3.17 -16.65 10.14
CA ILE A 238 2.83 -16.33 8.75
C ILE A 238 3.59 -15.08 8.28
N ALA A 239 3.67 -14.04 9.12
CA ALA A 239 4.38 -12.79 8.80
C ALA A 239 5.89 -13.03 8.58
N GLN A 240 6.50 -13.91 9.36
CA GLN A 240 7.92 -14.30 9.28
C GLN A 240 8.85 -13.08 9.16
N THR A 241 8.67 -12.11 10.05
CA THR A 241 9.48 -10.89 10.12
C THR A 241 10.22 -10.81 11.44
N SER A 242 11.42 -10.24 11.44
CA SER A 242 12.20 -9.99 12.66
C SER A 242 11.56 -8.93 13.56
N GLU A 243 10.78 -8.02 13.00
CA GLU A 243 10.04 -6.99 13.74
C GLU A 243 9.02 -7.60 14.71
N TRP A 244 8.53 -8.79 14.42
CA TRP A 244 7.55 -9.53 15.23
C TRP A 244 8.16 -10.66 16.07
N ALA A 245 9.48 -10.65 16.27
CA ALA A 245 10.17 -11.72 16.99
C ALA A 245 9.64 -11.97 18.41
N ASP A 246 9.22 -10.91 19.09
CA ASP A 246 8.69 -10.95 20.47
C ASP A 246 7.15 -10.89 20.52
N MET A 247 6.47 -10.89 19.37
CA MET A 247 5.00 -10.84 19.28
C MET A 247 4.41 -12.25 19.31
N THR A 248 3.20 -12.36 19.87
CA THR A 248 2.42 -13.60 19.88
C THR A 248 1.13 -13.43 19.10
N LYS A 249 0.60 -14.53 18.58
CA LYS A 249 -0.69 -14.53 17.88
C LYS A 249 -1.81 -13.99 18.76
N GLU A 250 -1.85 -14.42 20.02
CA GLU A 250 -2.84 -14.00 21.01
C GLU A 250 -2.73 -12.52 21.35
N GLY A 251 -1.49 -12.01 21.48
CA GLY A 251 -1.23 -10.58 21.70
C GLY A 251 -1.70 -9.72 20.54
N ASN A 252 -1.42 -10.16 19.31
CA ASN A 252 -1.86 -9.48 18.10
C ASN A 252 -3.40 -9.49 17.96
N LEU A 253 -4.06 -10.60 18.28
CA LEU A 253 -5.53 -10.66 18.28
C LEU A 253 -6.14 -9.72 19.33
N ALA A 254 -5.54 -9.61 20.52
CA ALA A 254 -6.00 -8.68 21.54
C ALA A 254 -5.85 -7.22 21.07
N ARG A 255 -4.72 -6.86 20.44
CA ARG A 255 -4.49 -5.53 19.86
C ARG A 255 -5.51 -5.20 18.76
N LEU A 256 -5.82 -6.14 17.87
CA LEU A 256 -6.85 -5.95 16.85
C LEU A 256 -8.23 -5.71 17.47
N ALA A 257 -8.59 -6.46 18.51
CA ALA A 257 -9.86 -6.29 19.22
C ALA A 257 -9.95 -4.91 19.91
N GLU A 258 -8.86 -4.41 20.52
CA GLU A 258 -8.78 -3.07 21.10
C GLU A 258 -8.98 -1.97 20.05
N MET A 259 -8.53 -2.20 18.81
CA MET A 259 -8.74 -1.31 17.67
C MET A 259 -10.15 -1.45 17.04
N GLY A 260 -11.02 -2.29 17.61
CA GLY A 260 -12.39 -2.50 17.12
C GLY A 260 -12.52 -3.47 15.96
N ILE A 261 -11.46 -4.21 15.61
CA ILE A 261 -11.47 -5.24 14.57
C ILE A 261 -11.97 -6.54 15.19
N THR A 262 -13.25 -6.83 15.01
CA THR A 262 -13.94 -7.98 15.61
C THR A 262 -13.83 -9.27 14.81
N ASP A 263 -13.53 -9.17 13.51
CA ASP A 263 -13.28 -10.31 12.61
C ASP A 263 -11.86 -10.17 12.02
N PRO A 264 -10.85 -10.77 12.65
CA PRO A 264 -9.47 -10.69 12.20
C PRO A 264 -9.21 -11.45 10.89
N ASP A 265 -10.07 -12.39 10.53
CA ASP A 265 -9.97 -13.19 9.30
C ASP A 265 -10.75 -12.57 8.12
N LYS A 266 -11.38 -11.42 8.35
CA LYS A 266 -12.13 -10.71 7.31
C LYS A 266 -11.25 -10.41 6.10
N VAL A 267 -11.77 -10.72 4.92
CA VAL A 267 -11.25 -10.20 3.65
C VAL A 267 -11.94 -8.87 3.35
N TYR A 268 -11.17 -7.83 3.23
CA TYR A 268 -11.61 -6.48 2.89
C TYR A 268 -11.52 -6.27 1.38
N GLU A 269 -12.58 -5.73 0.79
CA GLU A 269 -12.57 -5.23 -0.58
C GLU A 269 -11.99 -3.81 -0.64
N ALA A 270 -11.58 -3.35 -1.84
CA ALA A 270 -11.06 -1.99 -2.03
C ALA A 270 -12.02 -0.92 -1.51
N GLU A 271 -13.31 -1.12 -1.71
CA GLU A 271 -14.38 -0.21 -1.31
C GLU A 271 -14.58 -0.13 0.21
N GLU A 272 -14.10 -1.12 0.97
CA GLU A 272 -14.13 -1.12 2.43
C GLU A 272 -12.87 -0.48 3.03
N LEU A 273 -11.71 -0.66 2.38
CA LEU A 273 -10.44 -0.05 2.79
C LEU A 273 -10.36 1.43 2.43
N ALA A 274 -11.01 1.82 1.34
CA ALA A 274 -11.13 3.21 0.89
C ALA A 274 -12.59 3.48 0.51
N CYS A 275 -13.43 3.81 1.49
CA CYS A 275 -14.87 3.92 1.31
C CYS A 275 -15.38 5.34 0.98
N GLY A 276 -14.53 6.36 1.06
CA GLY A 276 -14.88 7.75 0.78
C GLY A 276 -15.41 7.98 -0.64
N GLU A 277 -16.12 9.08 -0.84
CA GLU A 277 -16.73 9.41 -2.15
C GLU A 277 -15.74 9.99 -3.16
N HIS A 278 -14.55 10.41 -2.72
CA HIS A 278 -13.53 11.09 -3.54
C HIS A 278 -12.22 10.33 -3.50
#